data_9979c62bee1a464255cdb437d9d7388d
#
_entry.id   9979c62bee1a464255cdb437d9d7388d
#
_cell.length_a   1.000
_cell.length_b   1.000
_cell.length_c   1.000
_cell.angle_alpha   90.00
_cell.angle_beta   90.00
_cell.angle_gamma   90.00
#
_symmetry.space_group_name_H-M   'P 1'
#
loop_
_entity.id
_entity.type
_entity.pdbx_description
1 polymer ?
#
loop_
_entity_poly.entity_id
_entity_poly.type
_entity_poly.pdbx_seq_one_letter_code
_entity_poly.pdbx_strand_id
1 'polypeptide(L)'
;MHRPNIYDRLSQRREEQERLERERLEQEALKAIPPPRFFTNELSFVRLEALKDKTHHLLTLTDIGPSPFSLVISRSQVSPDKDLEVLSQHLLKELEKSLAHIQWIEPVSPVEVAGMEARRAELRWRQQGQPVHQLQLIFLHRDEHGCPLLIQITATSNNPKGMTAIERSAFEEMIGSLELRDAEVEKAAAV
;
A
#
# COMPACT_ATOMS: atom_id res chain seq x y z
N MET A 1 35.97 -43.29 35.45
CA MET A 1 34.88 -42.30 35.59
C MET A 1 35.41 -41.19 36.51
N HIS A 2 35.71 -40.01 35.95
CA HIS A 2 36.21 -38.87 36.73
C HIS A 2 35.00 -38.20 37.42
N ARG A 3 34.98 -38.22 38.74
CA ARG A 3 33.95 -37.51 39.52
C ARG A 3 34.29 -36.01 39.45
N PRO A 4 33.36 -35.15 38.99
CA PRO A 4 33.62 -33.70 38.94
C PRO A 4 33.91 -33.17 40.34
N ASN A 5 34.95 -32.34 40.45
CA ASN A 5 35.37 -31.72 41.67
C ASN A 5 34.28 -30.74 42.17
N ILE A 6 34.25 -30.52 43.50
CA ILE A 6 33.29 -29.57 44.12
C ILE A 6 33.39 -28.18 43.48
N TYR A 7 34.61 -27.75 43.13
CA TYR A 7 34.86 -26.47 42.45
C TYR A 7 34.23 -26.42 41.03
N ASP A 8 34.31 -27.52 40.28
CA ASP A 8 33.69 -27.61 38.95
C ASP A 8 32.16 -27.50 39.02
N ARG A 9 31.56 -28.09 40.04
CA ARG A 9 30.11 -27.99 40.28
C ARG A 9 29.66 -26.58 40.70
N LEU A 10 30.49 -25.89 41.49
CA LEU A 10 30.21 -24.51 41.90
C LEU A 10 30.39 -23.54 40.73
N SER A 11 31.38 -23.74 39.86
CA SER A 11 31.54 -22.96 38.63
C SER A 11 30.41 -23.16 37.68
N GLN A 12 29.96 -24.40 37.41
CA GLN A 12 28.83 -24.70 36.58
C GLN A 12 27.52 -24.08 37.09
N ARG A 13 27.27 -24.12 38.41
CA ARG A 13 26.10 -23.44 39.00
C ARG A 13 26.14 -21.93 38.86
N ARG A 14 27.33 -21.31 38.99
CA ARG A 14 27.49 -19.88 38.74
C ARG A 14 27.20 -19.51 37.29
N GLU A 15 27.79 -20.22 36.36
CA GLU A 15 27.60 -19.99 34.94
C GLU A 15 26.11 -20.16 34.52
N GLU A 16 25.45 -21.16 35.10
CA GLU A 16 24.02 -21.39 34.86
C GLU A 16 23.14 -20.28 35.45
N GLN A 17 23.45 -19.79 36.65
CA GLN A 17 22.78 -18.66 37.27
C GLN A 17 22.97 -17.37 36.49
N GLU A 18 24.21 -17.08 36.06
CA GLU A 18 24.50 -15.91 35.24
C GLU A 18 23.80 -15.94 33.88
N ARG A 19 23.71 -17.14 33.28
CA ARG A 19 22.95 -17.31 32.02
C ARG A 19 21.47 -17.05 32.23
N LEU A 20 20.86 -17.62 33.25
CA LEU A 20 19.44 -17.44 33.57
C LEU A 20 19.13 -15.98 33.92
N GLU A 21 20.02 -15.31 34.63
CA GLU A 21 19.85 -13.90 34.97
C GLU A 21 19.99 -13.01 33.73
N ARG A 22 20.91 -13.31 32.81
CA ARG A 22 21.04 -12.61 31.53
C ARG A 22 19.79 -12.82 30.65
N GLU A 23 19.29 -14.04 30.51
CA GLU A 23 18.08 -14.35 29.78
C GLU A 23 16.85 -13.63 30.37
N ARG A 24 16.78 -13.54 31.71
CA ARG A 24 15.70 -12.77 32.37
C ARG A 24 15.78 -11.28 32.06
N LEU A 25 16.98 -10.69 32.16
CA LEU A 25 17.20 -9.28 31.84
C LEU A 25 16.90 -8.95 30.38
N GLU A 26 17.28 -9.84 29.46
CA GLU A 26 16.96 -9.70 28.05
C GLU A 26 15.45 -9.77 27.81
N GLN A 27 14.74 -10.69 28.48
CA GLN A 27 13.27 -10.76 28.38
C GLN A 27 12.58 -9.54 29.00
N GLU A 28 13.09 -9.02 30.10
CA GLU A 28 12.55 -7.80 30.71
C GLU A 28 12.80 -6.56 29.82
N ALA A 29 14.00 -6.48 29.19
CA ALA A 29 14.32 -5.42 28.25
C ALA A 29 13.44 -5.47 27.00
N LEU A 30 13.18 -6.66 26.45
CA LEU A 30 12.25 -6.86 25.34
C LEU A 30 10.80 -6.45 25.69
N LYS A 31 10.35 -6.72 26.91
CA LYS A 31 9.02 -6.30 27.38
C LYS A 31 8.93 -4.79 27.64
N ALA A 32 10.04 -4.13 27.90
CA ALA A 32 10.09 -2.68 28.13
C ALA A 32 9.97 -1.86 26.82
N ILE A 33 10.16 -2.49 25.65
CA ILE A 33 10.00 -1.81 24.36
C ILE A 33 8.48 -1.69 24.09
N PRO A 34 7.94 -0.46 24.03
CA PRO A 34 6.52 -0.30 23.74
C PRO A 34 6.22 -0.87 22.35
N PRO A 35 5.06 -1.53 22.18
CA PRO A 35 4.69 -2.09 20.89
C PRO A 35 4.64 -0.99 19.82
N PRO A 36 5.07 -1.30 18.58
CA PRO A 36 5.04 -0.32 17.51
C PRO A 36 3.61 0.18 17.29
N ARG A 37 3.45 1.49 17.14
CA ARG A 37 2.15 2.13 16.90
C ARG A 37 2.01 2.51 15.43
N PHE A 38 0.80 2.40 14.94
CA PHE A 38 0.38 2.96 13.66
C PHE A 38 -0.25 4.33 13.94
N PHE A 39 0.06 5.31 13.08
CA PHE A 39 -0.43 6.67 13.18
C PHE A 39 -1.20 7.03 11.92
N THR A 40 -2.36 7.64 12.11
CA THR A 40 -3.06 8.43 11.09
C THR A 40 -2.94 9.91 11.45
N ASN A 41 -3.57 10.80 10.70
CA ASN A 41 -3.56 12.22 11.03
C ASN A 41 -4.18 12.50 12.42
N GLU A 42 -5.20 11.72 12.82
CA GLU A 42 -6.00 11.99 14.01
C GLU A 42 -5.85 10.93 15.12
N LEU A 43 -5.40 9.71 14.76
CA LEU A 43 -5.44 8.57 15.66
C LEU A 43 -4.10 7.82 15.69
N SER A 44 -3.86 7.13 16.80
CA SER A 44 -2.81 6.14 16.89
C SER A 44 -3.27 4.88 17.62
N PHE A 45 -2.82 3.72 17.16
CA PHE A 45 -3.14 2.42 17.77
C PHE A 45 -1.94 1.47 17.66
N VAL A 46 -1.97 0.41 18.45
CA VAL A 46 -0.93 -0.62 18.37
C VAL A 46 -1.00 -1.31 17.00
N ARG A 47 0.13 -1.31 16.28
CA ARG A 47 0.20 -1.96 14.97
C ARG A 47 0.11 -3.48 15.14
N LEU A 48 -0.85 -4.08 14.47
CA LEU A 48 -0.97 -5.53 14.37
C LEU A 48 -0.08 -6.03 13.21
N GLU A 49 0.94 -6.80 13.51
CA GLU A 49 1.94 -7.28 12.51
C GLU A 49 1.32 -8.10 11.37
N ALA A 50 0.22 -8.81 11.66
CA ALA A 50 -0.51 -9.59 10.66
C ALA A 50 -1.20 -8.71 9.61
N LEU A 51 -1.48 -7.43 9.93
CA LEU A 51 -2.16 -6.52 9.01
C LEU A 51 -1.13 -5.79 8.13
N LYS A 52 -1.43 -5.78 6.82
CA LYS A 52 -0.67 -5.01 5.84
C LYS A 52 -1.31 -3.64 5.68
N ASP A 53 -0.50 -2.59 5.78
CA ASP A 53 -0.95 -1.24 5.48
C ASP A 53 -1.23 -1.12 3.98
N LYS A 54 -2.48 -0.73 3.67
CA LYS A 54 -2.93 -0.37 2.32
C LYS A 54 -3.60 0.99 2.41
N THR A 55 -2.81 2.01 2.28
CA THR A 55 -3.32 3.38 2.30
C THR A 55 -4.19 3.65 1.07
N HIS A 56 -5.38 4.17 1.30
CA HIS A 56 -6.30 4.61 0.26
C HIS A 56 -6.71 6.06 0.53
N HIS A 57 -6.60 6.92 -0.49
CA HIS A 57 -7.20 8.23 -0.49
C HIS A 57 -8.45 8.18 -1.39
N LEU A 58 -9.59 8.57 -0.85
CA LEU A 58 -10.84 8.66 -1.58
C LEU A 58 -11.23 10.14 -1.72
N LEU A 59 -11.33 10.60 -2.96
CA LEU A 59 -11.80 11.93 -3.34
C LEU A 59 -13.17 11.79 -4.00
N THR A 60 -14.15 12.58 -3.57
CA THR A 60 -15.52 12.55 -4.07
C THR A 60 -16.02 13.95 -4.38
N LEU A 61 -17.06 14.04 -5.23
CA LEU A 61 -17.73 15.32 -5.53
C LEU A 61 -18.71 15.74 -4.43
N THR A 62 -19.04 14.84 -3.49
CA THR A 62 -20.00 15.08 -2.42
C THR A 62 -19.31 14.94 -1.08
N ASP A 63 -19.64 15.83 -0.14
CA ASP A 63 -19.12 15.77 1.23
C ASP A 63 -19.67 14.58 2.01
N ILE A 64 -20.93 14.25 1.78
CA ILE A 64 -21.65 13.18 2.49
C ILE A 64 -22.50 12.39 1.49
N GLY A 65 -22.50 11.06 1.64
CA GLY A 65 -23.34 10.15 0.86
C GLY A 65 -22.73 9.66 -0.44
N PRO A 66 -23.53 9.03 -1.31
CA PRO A 66 -23.05 8.48 -2.57
C PRO A 66 -22.59 9.60 -3.52
N SER A 67 -21.44 9.40 -4.13
CA SER A 67 -20.93 10.30 -5.17
C SER A 67 -21.13 9.68 -6.56
N PRO A 68 -21.57 10.47 -7.56
CA PRO A 68 -21.63 9.99 -8.95
C PRO A 68 -20.24 9.72 -9.53
N PHE A 69 -19.22 10.40 -9.02
CA PHE A 69 -17.83 10.26 -9.43
C PHE A 69 -16.92 10.21 -8.21
N SER A 70 -15.93 9.36 -8.26
CA SER A 70 -14.91 9.24 -7.23
C SER A 70 -13.53 8.93 -7.82
N LEU A 71 -12.50 9.39 -7.14
CA LEU A 71 -11.10 9.06 -7.39
C LEU A 71 -10.56 8.32 -6.18
N VAL A 72 -9.96 7.17 -6.40
CA VAL A 72 -9.28 6.38 -5.38
C VAL A 72 -7.81 6.30 -5.74
N ILE A 73 -6.94 6.75 -4.83
CA ILE A 73 -5.51 6.55 -4.93
C ILE A 73 -5.14 5.50 -3.90
N SER A 74 -4.66 4.37 -4.35
CA SER A 74 -4.21 3.29 -3.47
C SER A 74 -2.72 3.04 -3.64
N ARG A 75 -2.06 2.69 -2.55
CA ARG A 75 -0.66 2.27 -2.58
C ARG A 75 -0.48 0.96 -1.82
N SER A 76 0.36 0.09 -2.33
CA SER A 76 0.67 -1.20 -1.74
C SER A 76 2.15 -1.49 -1.90
N GLN A 77 2.79 -1.99 -0.85
CA GLN A 77 4.14 -2.52 -0.98
C GLN A 77 4.14 -3.77 -1.85
N VAL A 78 5.11 -3.87 -2.73
CA VAL A 78 5.29 -5.00 -3.63
C VAL A 78 6.70 -5.56 -3.49
N SER A 79 6.88 -6.80 -3.94
CA SER A 79 8.19 -7.44 -3.93
C SER A 79 9.12 -6.77 -4.96
N PRO A 80 10.41 -6.54 -4.62
CA PRO A 80 11.37 -5.84 -5.50
C PRO A 80 11.65 -6.54 -6.84
N ASP A 81 11.36 -7.81 -6.92
CA ASP A 81 11.58 -8.68 -8.09
C ASP A 81 10.44 -8.61 -9.12
N LYS A 82 9.35 -7.91 -8.81
CA LYS A 82 8.20 -7.82 -9.71
C LYS A 82 8.21 -6.53 -10.51
N ASP A 83 8.04 -6.68 -11.83
CA ASP A 83 7.90 -5.57 -12.74
C ASP A 83 6.45 -5.08 -12.87
N LEU A 84 6.28 -3.91 -13.46
CA LEU A 84 4.97 -3.27 -13.64
C LEU A 84 4.05 -4.09 -14.54
N GLU A 85 4.58 -4.75 -15.55
CA GLU A 85 3.79 -5.55 -16.51
C GLU A 85 3.13 -6.73 -15.78
N VAL A 86 3.92 -7.51 -15.02
CA VAL A 86 3.42 -8.65 -14.25
C VAL A 86 2.39 -8.22 -13.21
N LEU A 87 2.66 -7.11 -12.51
CA LEU A 87 1.75 -6.60 -11.48
C LEU A 87 0.44 -6.09 -12.06
N SER A 88 0.49 -5.33 -13.15
CA SER A 88 -0.71 -4.82 -13.82
C SER A 88 -1.57 -5.95 -14.39
N GLN A 89 -0.97 -6.92 -15.06
CA GLN A 89 -1.67 -8.09 -15.54
C GLN A 89 -2.32 -8.91 -14.42
N HIS A 90 -1.65 -9.04 -13.29
CA HIS A 90 -2.22 -9.74 -12.13
C HIS A 90 -3.45 -9.01 -11.59
N LEU A 91 -3.36 -7.69 -11.38
CA LEU A 91 -4.47 -6.86 -10.92
C LEU A 91 -5.68 -6.95 -11.85
N LEU A 92 -5.45 -6.90 -13.15
CA LEU A 92 -6.54 -6.93 -14.13
C LEU A 92 -7.20 -8.30 -14.21
N LYS A 93 -6.43 -9.38 -14.08
CA LYS A 93 -7.00 -10.74 -13.96
C LYS A 93 -7.84 -10.90 -12.69
N GLU A 94 -7.43 -10.29 -11.58
CA GLU A 94 -8.24 -10.31 -10.35
C GLU A 94 -9.53 -9.47 -10.51
N LEU A 95 -9.47 -8.35 -11.22
CA LEU A 95 -10.67 -7.59 -11.59
C LEU A 95 -11.63 -8.42 -12.45
N GLU A 96 -11.14 -9.10 -13.48
CA GLU A 96 -11.95 -9.97 -14.34
C GLU A 96 -12.63 -11.11 -13.58
N LYS A 97 -11.97 -11.65 -12.56
CA LYS A 97 -12.56 -12.68 -11.69
C LYS A 97 -13.61 -12.13 -10.73
N SER A 98 -13.41 -10.90 -10.25
CA SER A 98 -14.26 -10.29 -9.22
C SER A 98 -15.47 -9.55 -9.76
N LEU A 99 -15.38 -9.06 -10.99
CA LEU A 99 -16.43 -8.26 -11.64
C LEU A 99 -17.12 -9.04 -12.75
N ALA A 100 -18.45 -9.12 -12.69
CA ALA A 100 -19.23 -9.78 -13.71
C ALA A 100 -19.40 -8.88 -14.96
N HIS A 101 -19.24 -9.47 -16.14
CA HIS A 101 -19.53 -8.82 -17.43
C HIS A 101 -18.67 -7.56 -17.68
N ILE A 102 -17.37 -7.63 -17.44
CA ILE A 102 -16.44 -6.55 -17.82
C ILE A 102 -16.45 -6.35 -19.33
N GLN A 103 -16.53 -5.09 -19.72
CA GLN A 103 -16.31 -4.62 -21.08
C GLN A 103 -15.11 -3.68 -21.08
N TRP A 104 -14.04 -4.09 -21.74
CA TRP A 104 -12.87 -3.24 -21.97
C TRP A 104 -13.23 -2.20 -23.05
N ILE A 105 -13.09 -0.91 -22.70
CA ILE A 105 -13.21 0.21 -23.64
C ILE A 105 -11.83 0.49 -24.23
N GLU A 106 -10.83 0.61 -23.37
CA GLU A 106 -9.43 0.59 -23.72
C GLU A 106 -8.74 -0.55 -22.94
N PRO A 107 -8.17 -1.54 -23.63
CA PRO A 107 -7.36 -2.55 -22.99
C PRO A 107 -6.11 -1.90 -22.39
N VAL A 108 -5.44 -2.63 -21.52
CA VAL A 108 -4.20 -2.14 -20.89
C VAL A 108 -3.21 -1.69 -21.93
N SER A 109 -2.76 -0.46 -21.80
CA SER A 109 -1.77 0.14 -22.69
C SER A 109 -0.66 0.83 -21.87
N PRO A 110 0.59 0.82 -22.37
CA PRO A 110 1.67 1.59 -21.75
C PRO A 110 1.45 3.09 -21.98
N VAL A 111 1.66 3.86 -20.94
CA VAL A 111 1.64 5.33 -20.96
C VAL A 111 2.78 5.86 -20.11
N GLU A 112 3.10 7.14 -20.25
CA GLU A 112 4.06 7.85 -19.40
C GLU A 112 3.34 8.88 -18.57
N VAL A 113 3.62 8.94 -17.25
CA VAL A 113 3.06 9.91 -16.32
C VAL A 113 4.14 10.38 -15.37
N ALA A 114 4.33 11.70 -15.28
CA ALA A 114 5.37 12.32 -14.45
C ALA A 114 6.78 11.72 -14.70
N GLY A 115 7.10 11.38 -15.95
CA GLY A 115 8.39 10.75 -16.33
C GLY A 115 8.51 9.28 -15.96
N MET A 116 7.43 8.65 -15.48
CA MET A 116 7.41 7.22 -15.12
C MET A 116 6.62 6.41 -16.13
N GLU A 117 7.07 5.17 -16.34
CA GLU A 117 6.29 4.16 -17.04
C GLU A 117 5.05 3.78 -16.23
N ALA A 118 3.90 3.82 -16.88
CA ALA A 118 2.61 3.48 -16.29
C ALA A 118 1.80 2.56 -17.21
N ARG A 119 0.76 1.97 -16.67
CA ARG A 119 -0.26 1.22 -17.42
C ARG A 119 -1.60 1.88 -17.21
N ARG A 120 -2.30 2.09 -18.33
CA ARG A 120 -3.65 2.68 -18.34
C ARG A 120 -4.63 1.66 -18.88
N ALA A 121 -5.84 1.66 -18.32
CA ALA A 121 -6.95 0.83 -18.79
C ALA A 121 -8.27 1.55 -18.58
N GLU A 122 -9.24 1.29 -19.44
CA GLU A 122 -10.61 1.79 -19.31
C GLU A 122 -11.60 0.65 -19.47
N LEU A 123 -12.53 0.52 -18.51
CA LEU A 123 -13.48 -0.59 -18.47
C LEU A 123 -14.85 -0.17 -17.97
N ARG A 124 -15.84 -0.98 -18.30
CA ARG A 124 -17.20 -0.90 -17.79
C ARG A 124 -17.65 -2.25 -17.26
N TRP A 125 -18.51 -2.22 -16.26
CA TRP A 125 -19.22 -3.40 -15.77
C TRP A 125 -20.58 -3.01 -15.19
N ARG A 126 -21.31 -3.98 -14.66
CA ARG A 126 -22.56 -3.73 -13.93
C ARG A 126 -22.41 -4.15 -12.49
N GLN A 127 -22.70 -3.23 -11.58
CA GLN A 127 -22.76 -3.48 -10.15
C GLN A 127 -24.23 -3.42 -9.72
N GLN A 128 -24.77 -4.55 -9.29
CA GLN A 128 -26.20 -4.65 -8.91
C GLN A 128 -27.16 -4.12 -10.01
N GLY A 129 -26.83 -4.40 -11.27
CA GLY A 129 -27.59 -3.94 -12.44
C GLY A 129 -27.29 -2.50 -12.90
N GLN A 130 -26.62 -1.69 -12.08
CA GLN A 130 -26.23 -0.33 -12.46
C GLN A 130 -24.89 -0.34 -13.23
N PRO A 131 -24.80 0.43 -14.32
CA PRO A 131 -23.54 0.55 -15.04
C PRO A 131 -22.53 1.34 -14.22
N VAL A 132 -21.29 0.86 -14.22
CA VAL A 132 -20.11 1.51 -13.62
C VAL A 132 -19.07 1.65 -14.71
N HIS A 133 -18.44 2.81 -14.79
CA HIS A 133 -17.38 3.10 -15.73
C HIS A 133 -16.11 3.49 -14.97
N GLN A 134 -14.99 2.91 -15.33
CA GLN A 134 -13.74 3.11 -14.60
C GLN A 134 -12.56 3.36 -15.54
N LEU A 135 -11.74 4.34 -15.17
CA LEU A 135 -10.41 4.58 -15.68
C LEU A 135 -9.39 4.18 -14.60
N GLN A 136 -8.35 3.47 -15.02
CA GLN A 136 -7.27 3.04 -14.12
C GLN A 136 -5.92 3.48 -14.66
N LEU A 137 -5.08 3.96 -13.76
CA LEU A 137 -3.66 4.22 -13.98
C LEU A 137 -2.86 3.48 -12.93
N ILE A 138 -1.83 2.74 -13.35
CA ILE A 138 -1.03 1.89 -12.49
C ILE A 138 0.44 2.16 -12.79
N PHE A 139 1.25 2.42 -11.76
CA PHE A 139 2.69 2.61 -11.89
C PHE A 139 3.44 2.17 -10.65
N LEU A 140 4.75 1.97 -10.80
CA LEU A 140 5.66 1.68 -9.69
C LEU A 140 6.38 2.95 -9.26
N HIS A 141 6.47 3.15 -7.95
CA HIS A 141 7.25 4.20 -7.32
C HIS A 141 8.13 3.58 -6.22
N ARG A 142 9.17 4.28 -5.78
CA ARG A 142 9.95 3.90 -4.61
C ARG A 142 9.70 4.88 -3.49
N ASP A 143 9.46 4.35 -2.28
CA ASP A 143 9.32 5.20 -1.10
C ASP A 143 10.67 5.79 -0.65
N GLU A 144 10.66 6.59 0.40
CA GLU A 144 11.86 7.20 1.00
C GLU A 144 12.92 6.19 1.48
N HIS A 145 12.55 4.92 1.64
CA HIS A 145 13.43 3.82 2.02
C HIS A 145 13.87 2.97 0.82
N GLY A 146 13.50 3.38 -0.39
CA GLY A 146 13.78 2.66 -1.62
C GLY A 146 12.93 1.41 -1.85
N CYS A 147 11.90 1.17 -1.00
CA CYS A 147 10.99 0.05 -1.14
C CYS A 147 10.00 0.29 -2.29
N PRO A 148 9.77 -0.70 -3.17
CA PRO A 148 8.86 -0.52 -4.28
C PRO A 148 7.40 -0.49 -3.81
N LEU A 149 6.70 0.52 -4.29
CA LEU A 149 5.27 0.73 -4.08
C LEU A 149 4.55 0.64 -5.41
N LEU A 150 3.47 -0.12 -5.45
CA LEU A 150 2.51 -0.08 -6.53
C LEU A 150 1.48 1.00 -6.21
N ILE A 151 1.42 2.00 -7.06
CA ILE A 151 0.43 3.08 -7.01
C ILE A 151 -0.64 2.77 -8.06
N GLN A 152 -1.88 2.82 -7.63
CA GLN A 152 -3.04 2.69 -8.51
C GLN A 152 -3.96 3.87 -8.30
N ILE A 153 -4.25 4.59 -9.37
CA ILE A 153 -5.21 5.69 -9.39
C ILE A 153 -6.41 5.23 -10.19
N THR A 154 -7.58 5.27 -9.58
CA THR A 154 -8.80 4.76 -10.16
C THR A 154 -9.89 5.83 -10.12
N ALA A 155 -10.34 6.27 -11.29
CA ALA A 155 -11.53 7.10 -11.43
C ALA A 155 -12.75 6.23 -11.70
N THR A 156 -13.81 6.39 -10.93
CA THR A 156 -15.06 5.63 -11.07
C THR A 156 -16.22 6.57 -11.26
N SER A 157 -16.99 6.37 -12.33
CA SER A 157 -18.26 7.04 -12.59
C SER A 157 -19.42 6.06 -12.50
N ASN A 158 -20.43 6.40 -11.70
CA ASN A 158 -21.68 5.69 -11.56
C ASN A 158 -22.79 6.27 -12.46
N ASN A 159 -22.43 7.12 -13.42
CA ASN A 159 -23.37 7.70 -14.36
C ASN A 159 -23.91 6.60 -15.31
N PRO A 160 -25.24 6.46 -15.45
CA PRO A 160 -25.85 5.45 -16.33
C PRO A 160 -25.39 5.52 -17.79
N LYS A 161 -25.00 6.70 -18.27
CA LYS A 161 -24.47 6.89 -19.62
C LYS A 161 -22.96 6.67 -19.74
N GLY A 162 -22.28 6.33 -18.62
CA GLY A 162 -20.82 6.23 -18.50
C GLY A 162 -20.18 7.53 -18.08
N MET A 163 -18.87 7.54 -17.99
CA MET A 163 -18.07 8.71 -17.57
C MET A 163 -18.33 9.91 -18.50
N THR A 164 -18.70 11.03 -17.90
CA THR A 164 -18.95 12.28 -18.64
C THR A 164 -17.63 12.93 -19.08
N ALA A 165 -17.71 13.85 -20.03
CA ALA A 165 -16.55 14.64 -20.48
C ALA A 165 -15.92 15.45 -19.32
N ILE A 166 -16.74 15.97 -18.39
CA ILE A 166 -16.26 16.72 -17.22
C ILE A 166 -15.51 15.80 -16.26
N GLU A 167 -16.04 14.63 -15.95
CA GLU A 167 -15.40 13.65 -15.08
C GLU A 167 -14.08 13.15 -15.69
N ARG A 168 -14.06 12.92 -17.01
CA ARG A 168 -12.83 12.56 -17.73
C ARG A 168 -11.81 13.69 -17.68
N SER A 169 -12.22 14.93 -17.95
CA SER A 169 -11.33 16.10 -17.90
C SER A 169 -10.72 16.27 -16.51
N ALA A 170 -11.50 16.08 -15.44
CA ALA A 170 -11.01 16.13 -14.06
C ALA A 170 -9.94 15.06 -13.79
N PHE A 171 -10.12 13.84 -14.30
CA PHE A 171 -9.12 12.79 -14.21
C PHE A 171 -7.84 13.14 -14.98
N GLU A 172 -7.96 13.59 -16.24
CA GLU A 172 -6.81 13.94 -17.07
C GLU A 172 -6.04 15.15 -16.51
N GLU A 173 -6.74 16.13 -15.96
CA GLU A 173 -6.12 17.29 -15.31
C GLU A 173 -5.32 16.87 -14.07
N MET A 174 -5.89 15.99 -13.23
CA MET A 174 -5.20 15.44 -12.08
C MET A 174 -3.94 14.67 -12.50
N ILE A 175 -4.05 13.80 -13.52
CA ILE A 175 -2.91 13.02 -14.01
C ILE A 175 -1.85 13.93 -14.65
N GLY A 176 -2.28 14.93 -15.41
CA GLY A 176 -1.38 15.91 -16.06
C GLY A 176 -0.63 16.83 -15.09
N SER A 177 -1.18 17.01 -13.89
CA SER A 177 -0.56 17.79 -12.81
C SER A 177 0.20 16.94 -11.78
N LEU A 178 0.31 15.62 -12.01
CA LEU A 178 0.94 14.72 -11.07
C LEU A 178 2.45 14.97 -11.00
N GLU A 179 2.93 15.21 -9.79
CA GLU A 179 4.36 15.35 -9.47
C GLU A 179 4.73 14.34 -8.39
N LEU A 180 5.91 13.76 -8.52
CA LEU A 180 6.47 12.94 -7.45
C LEU A 180 7.05 13.83 -6.37
N ARG A 181 6.70 13.55 -5.13
CA ARG A 181 7.29 14.22 -3.97
C ARG A 181 8.63 13.57 -3.66
N ASP A 182 9.71 14.32 -3.79
CA ASP A 182 11.03 13.92 -3.32
C ASP A 182 11.12 14.18 -1.81
N ALA A 183 11.20 13.12 -1.02
CA ALA A 183 11.27 13.17 0.44
C ALA A 183 12.47 14.01 0.97
N GLU A 184 13.51 14.23 0.16
CA GLU A 184 14.67 15.07 0.51
C GLU A 184 14.40 16.58 0.40
N VAL A 185 13.56 17.00 -0.54
CA VAL A 185 13.26 18.43 -0.76
C VAL A 185 12.35 18.97 0.36
N GLU A 186 11.46 18.16 0.90
CA GLU A 186 10.57 18.60 1.99
C GLU A 186 11.28 18.74 3.33
N LYS A 187 12.28 17.90 3.63
CA LYS A 187 13.12 18.07 4.83
C LYS A 187 13.92 19.36 4.79
N ALA A 188 14.28 19.84 3.61
CA ALA A 188 15.00 21.10 3.43
C ALA A 188 14.08 22.35 3.50
N ALA A 189 12.79 22.20 3.17
CA ALA A 189 11.81 23.30 3.23
C ALA A 189 11.14 23.46 4.61
N ALA A 190 11.31 22.50 5.51
CA ALA A 190 10.75 22.50 6.87
C ALA A 190 11.75 23.01 7.94
N VAL A 191 12.94 23.46 7.55
CA VAL A 191 13.97 24.11 8.37
C VAL A 191 14.02 25.61 8.08
#